data_462ead05b0dd897b141baf360db85c5a
#
_entry.id   462ead05b0dd897b141baf360db85c5a
#
_cell.length_a   1.000
_cell.length_b   1.000
_cell.length_c   1.000
_cell.angle_alpha   90.00
_cell.angle_beta   90.00
_cell.angle_gamma   90.00
#
_symmetry.space_group_name_H-M   'P 1'
#
loop_
_entity.id
_entity.type
_entity.pdbx_description
1 polymer ?
#
loop_
_entity_poly.entity_id
_entity_poly.type
_entity_poly.pdbx_seq_one_letter_code
_entity_poly.pdbx_strand_id
1 'polypeptide(L)'
;MKETIGILAVILTFIGYIPYIRDTIEGKTKPHIYSWFTWAFVTFIIFGLQIFGKGGAGAYTTLATAILCLTIFLLGLKNGNKDITKFDTVTFIISLIATAVWVFAKQPIISTILIVTINTLANLPTIRKSWNDPHSETLFTWQMGAVRNFLGIIALQNYSILTWLYPVTNLIINIIESSILVVRRKQLKNI
;
A
#
# COMPACT_ATOMS: atom_id res chain seq x y z
N MET A 1 9.61 1.97 24.55
CA MET A 1 9.83 0.85 23.61
C MET A 1 8.92 0.91 22.38
N LYS A 2 7.57 0.92 22.51
CA LYS A 2 6.65 1.00 21.34
C LYS A 2 6.86 2.27 20.49
N GLU A 3 7.10 3.41 21.12
CA GLU A 3 7.38 4.67 20.40
C GLU A 3 8.67 4.59 19.60
N THR A 4 9.74 4.03 20.14
CA THR A 4 11.01 3.83 19.44
C THR A 4 10.85 2.92 18.24
N ILE A 5 10.07 1.83 18.39
CA ILE A 5 9.75 0.91 17.27
C ILE A 5 8.91 1.63 16.22
N GLY A 6 7.95 2.45 16.63
CA GLY A 6 7.14 3.27 15.72
C GLY A 6 7.97 4.26 14.90
N ILE A 7 8.90 4.97 15.55
CA ILE A 7 9.84 5.87 14.86
C ILE A 7 10.70 5.10 13.86
N LEU A 8 11.24 3.94 14.26
CA LEU A 8 12.01 3.08 13.37
C LEU A 8 11.17 2.63 12.15
N ALA A 9 9.92 2.23 12.36
CA ALA A 9 9.01 1.84 11.29
C ALA A 9 8.74 2.99 10.31
N VAL A 10 8.59 4.23 10.80
CA VAL A 10 8.46 5.44 9.96
C VAL A 10 9.73 5.68 9.15
N ILE A 11 10.90 5.62 9.77
CA ILE A 11 12.19 5.80 9.07
C ILE A 11 12.33 4.75 7.97
N LEU A 12 12.05 3.48 8.26
CA LEU A 12 12.11 2.39 7.29
C LEU A 12 11.08 2.55 6.17
N THR A 13 9.94 3.22 6.46
CA THR A 13 8.97 3.57 5.43
C THR A 13 9.62 4.48 4.39
N PHE A 14 10.24 5.58 4.81
CA PHE A 14 10.93 6.49 3.88
C PHE A 14 12.07 5.78 3.13
N ILE A 15 12.93 5.05 3.84
CA ILE A 15 14.04 4.30 3.23
C ILE A 15 13.51 3.32 2.15
N GLY A 16 12.44 2.60 2.45
CA GLY A 16 11.84 1.63 1.52
C GLY A 16 11.26 2.25 0.25
N TYR A 17 10.78 3.49 0.32
CA TYR A 17 10.18 4.17 -0.82
C TYR A 17 11.18 4.97 -1.68
N ILE A 18 12.36 5.33 -1.14
CA ILE A 18 13.39 6.05 -1.90
C ILE A 18 13.73 5.35 -3.23
N PRO A 19 14.05 4.04 -3.27
CA PRO A 19 14.34 3.36 -4.54
C PRO A 19 13.16 3.38 -5.50
N TYR A 20 11.93 3.21 -5.00
CA TYR A 20 10.73 3.24 -5.85
C TYR A 20 10.56 4.61 -6.52
N ILE A 21 10.71 5.69 -5.74
CA ILE A 21 10.62 7.06 -6.26
C ILE A 21 11.71 7.30 -7.30
N ARG A 22 12.97 6.94 -6.99
CA ARG A 22 14.09 7.06 -7.93
C ARG A 22 13.83 6.28 -9.21
N ASP A 23 13.48 5.00 -9.09
CA ASP A 23 13.26 4.12 -10.24
C ASP A 23 12.04 4.56 -11.07
N THR A 24 11.03 5.21 -10.44
CA THR A 24 9.91 5.84 -11.15
C THR A 24 10.37 7.05 -11.95
N ILE A 25 11.21 7.92 -11.37
CA ILE A 25 11.76 9.10 -12.07
C ILE A 25 12.63 8.66 -13.24
N GLU A 26 13.42 7.61 -13.07
CA GLU A 26 14.28 7.03 -14.10
C GLU A 26 13.51 6.18 -15.15
N GLY A 27 12.21 5.96 -14.96
CA GLY A 27 11.37 5.18 -15.87
C GLY A 27 11.58 3.65 -15.77
N LYS A 28 12.35 3.18 -14.78
CA LYS A 28 12.59 1.75 -14.51
C LYS A 28 11.39 1.08 -13.85
N THR A 29 10.77 1.79 -12.91
CA THR A 29 9.52 1.38 -12.27
C THR A 29 8.37 2.17 -12.86
N LYS A 30 7.26 1.48 -13.15
CA LYS A 30 6.07 2.07 -13.77
C LYS A 30 4.86 1.93 -12.83
N PRO A 31 4.61 2.91 -11.93
CA PRO A 31 3.49 2.85 -11.00
C PRO A 31 2.15 2.64 -11.73
N HIS A 32 1.29 1.74 -11.21
CA HIS A 32 -0.07 1.60 -11.72
C HIS A 32 -0.94 2.72 -11.14
N ILE A 33 -1.36 3.68 -11.97
CA ILE A 33 -1.97 4.95 -11.56
C ILE A 33 -3.20 4.73 -10.66
N TYR A 34 -4.12 3.80 -11.04
CA TYR A 34 -5.34 3.54 -10.26
C TYR A 34 -5.04 3.00 -8.87
N SER A 35 -4.06 2.10 -8.75
CA SER A 35 -3.64 1.57 -7.44
C SER A 35 -3.08 2.69 -6.55
N TRP A 36 -2.13 3.46 -7.06
CA TRP A 36 -1.47 4.51 -6.27
C TRP A 36 -2.40 5.67 -5.89
N PHE A 37 -3.35 6.04 -6.78
CA PHE A 37 -4.41 6.97 -6.42
C PHE A 37 -5.27 6.44 -5.27
N THR A 38 -5.78 5.21 -5.42
CA THR A 38 -6.64 4.60 -4.40
C THR A 38 -5.90 4.46 -3.08
N TRP A 39 -4.64 4.00 -3.09
CA TRP A 39 -3.84 3.87 -1.88
C TRP A 39 -3.56 5.22 -1.21
N ALA A 40 -3.23 6.26 -1.96
CA ALA A 40 -3.06 7.58 -1.39
C ALA A 40 -4.31 8.02 -0.63
N PHE A 41 -5.47 7.91 -1.27
CA PHE A 41 -6.74 8.35 -0.70
C PHE A 41 -7.16 7.52 0.52
N VAL A 42 -7.24 6.19 0.38
CA VAL A 42 -7.75 5.33 1.46
C VAL A 42 -6.80 5.27 2.66
N THR A 43 -5.48 5.37 2.44
CA THR A 43 -4.50 5.29 3.52
C THR A 43 -4.56 6.51 4.44
N PHE A 44 -4.89 7.71 3.94
CA PHE A 44 -5.19 8.87 4.79
C PHE A 44 -6.41 8.62 5.68
N ILE A 45 -7.47 8.01 5.14
CA ILE A 45 -8.66 7.66 5.93
C ILE A 45 -8.31 6.62 7.00
N ILE A 46 -7.54 5.59 6.64
CA ILE A 46 -7.08 4.55 7.57
C ILE A 46 -6.27 5.17 8.72
N PHE A 47 -5.38 6.11 8.42
CA PHE A 47 -4.65 6.84 9.45
C PHE A 47 -5.60 7.53 10.44
N GLY A 48 -6.62 8.23 9.94
CA GLY A 48 -7.65 8.85 10.78
C GLY A 48 -8.37 7.84 11.68
N LEU A 49 -8.76 6.69 11.13
CA LEU A 49 -9.39 5.59 11.88
C LEU A 49 -8.45 4.98 12.93
N GLN A 50 -7.16 4.85 12.62
CA GLN A 50 -6.15 4.38 13.57
C GLN A 50 -5.93 5.36 14.73
N ILE A 51 -5.92 6.67 14.45
CA ILE A 51 -5.85 7.72 15.50
C ILE A 51 -7.10 7.66 16.38
N PHE A 52 -8.29 7.58 15.77
CA PHE A 52 -9.54 7.39 16.51
C PHE A 52 -9.51 6.13 17.40
N GLY A 53 -8.95 5.02 16.88
CA GLY A 53 -8.74 3.78 17.60
C GLY A 53 -7.59 3.80 18.62
N LYS A 54 -6.96 4.96 18.86
CA LYS A 54 -5.82 5.14 19.77
C LYS A 54 -4.62 4.25 19.43
N GLY A 55 -4.30 4.12 18.11
CA GLY A 55 -3.20 3.29 17.61
C GLY A 55 -1.81 3.75 18.02
N GLY A 56 -1.68 5.02 18.43
CA GLY A 56 -0.42 5.60 18.92
C GLY A 56 0.69 5.64 17.87
N ALA A 57 1.93 5.36 18.29
CA ALA A 57 3.11 5.48 17.43
C ALA A 57 3.04 4.60 16.16
N GLY A 58 2.40 3.43 16.24
CA GLY A 58 2.24 2.52 15.08
C GLY A 58 1.41 3.13 13.95
N ALA A 59 0.47 4.04 14.23
CA ALA A 59 -0.35 4.70 13.23
C ALA A 59 0.45 5.66 12.32
N TYR A 60 1.54 6.24 12.79
CA TYR A 60 2.34 7.18 11.99
C TYR A 60 3.05 6.51 10.81
N THR A 61 3.28 5.21 10.86
CA THR A 61 3.74 4.42 9.69
C THR A 61 2.73 4.50 8.55
N THR A 62 1.44 4.49 8.87
CA THR A 62 0.35 4.64 7.90
C THR A 62 0.31 6.05 7.31
N LEU A 63 0.51 7.10 8.13
CA LEU A 63 0.60 8.48 7.63
C LEU A 63 1.78 8.66 6.67
N ALA A 64 2.97 8.18 7.03
CA ALA A 64 4.14 8.23 6.16
C ALA A 64 3.87 7.52 4.83
N THR A 65 3.20 6.36 4.88
CA THR A 65 2.78 5.62 3.67
C THR A 65 1.82 6.45 2.82
N ALA A 66 0.81 7.10 3.41
CA ALA A 66 -0.16 7.90 2.68
C ALA A 66 0.51 9.05 1.89
N ILE A 67 1.44 9.76 2.53
CA ILE A 67 2.21 10.84 1.90
C ILE A 67 3.03 10.30 0.72
N LEU A 68 3.70 9.17 0.91
CA LEU A 68 4.54 8.56 -0.13
C LEU A 68 3.70 7.98 -1.28
N CYS A 69 2.53 7.38 -1.00
CA CYS A 69 1.59 6.96 -2.03
C CYS A 69 1.13 8.14 -2.89
N LEU A 70 0.79 9.28 -2.26
CA LEU A 70 0.44 10.49 -2.99
C LEU A 70 1.60 10.97 -3.88
N THR A 71 2.81 10.98 -3.34
CA THR A 71 4.02 11.36 -4.10
C THR A 71 4.20 10.46 -5.34
N ILE A 72 4.09 9.14 -5.17
CA ILE A 72 4.26 8.18 -6.28
C ILE A 72 3.10 8.29 -7.28
N PHE A 73 1.87 8.53 -6.81
CA PHE A 73 0.75 8.80 -7.70
C PHE A 73 1.04 10.01 -8.60
N LEU A 74 1.50 11.13 -8.04
CA LEU A 74 1.81 12.34 -8.80
C LEU A 74 2.95 12.10 -9.81
N LEU A 75 3.99 11.37 -9.43
CA LEU A 75 5.07 10.96 -10.34
C LEU A 75 4.55 10.00 -11.41
N GLY A 76 3.65 9.09 -11.05
CA GLY A 76 3.04 8.11 -11.94
C GLY A 76 2.18 8.73 -13.03
N LEU A 77 1.61 9.91 -12.84
CA LEU A 77 0.87 10.63 -13.89
C LEU A 77 1.74 10.89 -15.12
N LYS A 78 3.05 11.08 -14.92
CA LYS A 78 4.01 11.31 -16.01
C LYS A 78 4.67 10.00 -16.46
N ASN A 79 5.13 9.19 -15.53
CA ASN A 79 6.01 8.04 -15.78
C ASN A 79 5.35 6.67 -15.47
N GLY A 80 4.05 6.65 -15.17
CA GLY A 80 3.34 5.46 -14.75
C GLY A 80 3.04 4.46 -15.87
N ASN A 81 2.47 3.32 -15.47
CA ASN A 81 2.04 2.29 -16.40
C ASN A 81 0.84 2.78 -17.22
N LYS A 82 0.99 2.72 -18.54
CA LYS A 82 -0.07 3.07 -19.50
C LYS A 82 -0.89 1.85 -19.96
N ASP A 83 -0.49 0.64 -19.59
CA ASP A 83 -1.22 -0.60 -19.87
C ASP A 83 -2.37 -0.78 -18.88
N ILE A 84 -3.39 0.05 -19.01
CA ILE A 84 -4.62 -0.01 -18.21
C ILE A 84 -5.64 -0.88 -18.95
N THR A 85 -5.99 -2.01 -18.33
CA THR A 85 -6.96 -2.96 -18.90
C THR A 85 -8.39 -2.64 -18.45
N LYS A 86 -9.37 -3.30 -19.10
CA LYS A 86 -10.77 -3.27 -18.65
C LYS A 86 -10.92 -3.79 -17.20
N PHE A 87 -10.16 -4.83 -16.84
CA PHE A 87 -10.14 -5.38 -15.48
C PHE A 87 -9.69 -4.33 -14.46
N ASP A 88 -8.60 -3.61 -14.75
CA ASP A 88 -8.07 -2.56 -13.86
C ASP A 88 -9.09 -1.43 -13.66
N THR A 89 -9.76 -1.03 -14.76
CA THR A 89 -10.81 0.00 -14.73
C THR A 89 -12.02 -0.44 -13.90
N VAL A 90 -12.49 -1.68 -14.09
CA VAL A 90 -13.61 -2.24 -13.31
C VAL A 90 -13.25 -2.30 -11.82
N THR A 91 -12.07 -2.80 -11.47
CA THR A 91 -11.59 -2.86 -10.08
C THR A 91 -11.51 -1.47 -9.45
N PHE A 92 -11.03 -0.48 -10.20
CA PHE A 92 -10.97 0.90 -9.74
C PHE A 92 -12.37 1.48 -9.50
N ILE A 93 -13.33 1.26 -10.41
CA ILE A 93 -14.72 1.72 -10.26
C ILE A 93 -15.36 1.07 -9.04
N ILE A 94 -15.16 -0.24 -8.82
CA ILE A 94 -15.66 -0.94 -7.63
C ILE A 94 -15.09 -0.30 -6.35
N SER A 95 -13.80 0.04 -6.35
CA SER A 95 -13.15 0.73 -5.23
C SER A 95 -13.76 2.11 -4.95
N LEU A 96 -14.10 2.87 -6.00
CA LEU A 96 -14.78 4.16 -5.86
C LEU A 96 -16.21 4.02 -5.32
N ILE A 97 -16.98 3.04 -5.82
CA ILE A 97 -18.35 2.74 -5.33
C ILE A 97 -18.28 2.34 -3.85
N ALA A 98 -17.37 1.43 -3.49
CA ALA A 98 -17.19 1.02 -2.10
C ALA A 98 -16.78 2.19 -1.20
N THR A 99 -15.97 3.13 -1.72
CA THR A 99 -15.63 4.37 -1.01
C THR A 99 -16.85 5.26 -0.82
N ALA A 100 -17.74 5.39 -1.82
CA ALA A 100 -18.98 6.12 -1.68
C ALA A 100 -19.89 5.48 -0.61
N VAL A 101 -20.02 4.15 -0.62
CA VAL A 101 -20.77 3.41 0.42
C VAL A 101 -20.17 3.65 1.80
N TRP A 102 -18.83 3.68 1.92
CA TRP A 102 -18.15 3.97 3.19
C TRP A 102 -18.56 5.32 3.79
N VAL A 103 -18.74 6.37 3.00
CA VAL A 103 -19.15 7.70 3.50
C VAL A 103 -20.46 7.64 4.29
N PHE A 104 -21.34 6.69 3.96
CA PHE A 104 -22.62 6.46 4.65
C PHE A 104 -22.51 5.48 5.81
N ALA A 105 -21.42 4.74 5.93
CA ALA A 105 -21.19 3.77 7.01
C ALA A 105 -20.77 4.49 8.29
N LYS A 106 -21.71 4.96 9.08
CA LYS A 106 -21.47 5.75 10.32
C LYS A 106 -20.86 4.94 11.47
N GLN A 107 -20.32 3.75 11.23
CA GLN A 107 -19.72 2.87 12.23
C GLN A 107 -18.24 2.64 11.96
N PRO A 108 -17.32 2.99 12.89
CA PRO A 108 -15.87 2.93 12.67
C PRO A 108 -15.35 1.53 12.29
N ILE A 109 -15.89 0.47 12.87
CA ILE A 109 -15.47 -0.92 12.57
C ILE A 109 -15.83 -1.29 11.13
N ILE A 110 -17.08 -1.04 10.71
CA ILE A 110 -17.54 -1.29 9.34
C ILE A 110 -16.73 -0.44 8.36
N SER A 111 -16.51 0.82 8.69
CA SER A 111 -15.66 1.73 7.89
C SER A 111 -14.27 1.17 7.70
N THR A 112 -13.64 0.67 8.76
CA THR A 112 -12.28 0.07 8.67
C THR A 112 -12.28 -1.15 7.77
N ILE A 113 -13.24 -2.06 7.91
CA ILE A 113 -13.33 -3.27 7.08
C ILE A 113 -13.51 -2.90 5.60
N LEU A 114 -14.44 -1.99 5.30
CA LEU A 114 -14.70 -1.54 3.93
C LEU A 114 -13.46 -0.89 3.29
N ILE A 115 -12.82 0.04 4.00
CA ILE A 115 -11.63 0.75 3.50
C ILE A 115 -10.45 -0.19 3.30
N VAL A 116 -10.22 -1.14 4.22
CA VAL A 116 -9.16 -2.15 4.05
C VAL A 116 -9.47 -3.08 2.87
N THR A 117 -10.75 -3.43 2.64
CA THR A 117 -11.17 -4.18 1.46
C THR A 117 -10.88 -3.40 0.18
N ILE A 118 -11.20 -2.10 0.12
CA ILE A 118 -10.87 -1.23 -1.02
C ILE A 118 -9.37 -1.20 -1.26
N ASN A 119 -8.57 -1.03 -0.18
CA ASN A 119 -7.11 -1.05 -0.27
C ASN A 119 -6.59 -2.37 -0.85
N THR A 120 -7.18 -3.49 -0.46
CA THR A 120 -6.82 -4.81 -0.96
C THR A 120 -7.17 -4.97 -2.43
N LEU A 121 -8.38 -4.57 -2.84
CA LEU A 121 -8.81 -4.61 -4.25
C LEU A 121 -7.89 -3.74 -5.13
N ALA A 122 -7.45 -2.59 -4.65
CA ALA A 122 -6.54 -1.72 -5.37
C ALA A 122 -5.15 -2.34 -5.64
N ASN A 123 -4.81 -3.47 -4.97
CA ASN A 123 -3.59 -4.23 -5.27
C ASN A 123 -3.74 -5.13 -6.51
N LEU A 124 -4.95 -5.53 -6.88
CA LEU A 124 -5.17 -6.47 -7.99
C LEU A 124 -4.54 -6.02 -9.32
N PRO A 125 -4.69 -4.75 -9.75
CA PRO A 125 -4.01 -4.26 -10.95
C PRO A 125 -2.48 -4.35 -10.84
N THR A 126 -1.92 -4.02 -9.68
CA THR A 126 -0.47 -4.09 -9.45
C THR A 126 0.02 -5.54 -9.47
N ILE A 127 -0.68 -6.47 -8.79
CA ILE A 127 -0.37 -7.90 -8.82
C ILE A 127 -0.41 -8.45 -10.25
N ARG A 128 -1.44 -8.11 -11.03
CA ARG A 128 -1.53 -8.48 -12.45
C ARG A 128 -0.32 -7.97 -13.24
N LYS A 129 0.03 -6.70 -13.05
CA LYS A 129 1.18 -6.09 -13.71
C LYS A 129 2.49 -6.78 -13.31
N SER A 130 2.72 -7.01 -12.02
CA SER A 130 3.91 -7.67 -11.47
C SER A 130 4.07 -9.10 -11.98
N TRP A 131 2.95 -9.80 -12.21
CA TRP A 131 2.97 -11.13 -12.80
C TRP A 131 3.45 -11.12 -14.26
N ASN A 132 3.00 -10.15 -15.05
CA ASN A 132 3.30 -10.03 -16.48
C ASN A 132 4.65 -9.34 -16.75
N ASP A 133 4.97 -8.28 -15.98
CA ASP A 133 6.20 -7.50 -16.11
C ASP A 133 6.83 -7.25 -14.71
N PRO A 134 7.49 -8.27 -14.11
CA PRO A 134 8.02 -8.16 -12.76
C PRO A 134 9.21 -7.19 -12.64
N HIS A 135 9.79 -6.76 -13.75
CA HIS A 135 10.88 -5.78 -13.75
C HIS A 135 10.36 -4.33 -13.68
N SER A 136 9.06 -4.11 -13.92
CA SER A 136 8.41 -2.80 -13.79
C SER A 136 8.06 -2.42 -12.34
N GLU A 137 8.41 -3.24 -11.35
CA GLU A 137 8.23 -2.97 -9.92
C GLU A 137 9.56 -3.03 -9.15
N THR A 138 9.68 -2.22 -8.11
CA THR A 138 10.88 -2.15 -7.26
C THR A 138 10.75 -3.13 -6.09
N LEU A 139 11.35 -4.33 -6.20
CA LEU A 139 11.28 -5.41 -5.21
C LEU A 139 11.61 -4.94 -3.78
N PHE A 140 12.67 -4.13 -3.62
CA PHE A 140 13.10 -3.66 -2.31
C PHE A 140 11.99 -2.91 -1.55
N THR A 141 11.18 -2.13 -2.25
CA THR A 141 10.08 -1.38 -1.63
C THR A 141 9.02 -2.31 -1.05
N TRP A 142 8.68 -3.39 -1.73
CA TRP A 142 7.73 -4.39 -1.25
C TRP A 142 8.27 -5.18 -0.05
N GLN A 143 9.56 -5.56 -0.09
CA GLN A 143 10.23 -6.22 1.04
C GLN A 143 10.27 -5.30 2.28
N MET A 144 10.68 -4.05 2.11
CA MET A 144 10.67 -3.07 3.20
C MET A 144 9.25 -2.75 3.67
N GLY A 145 8.26 -2.84 2.77
CA GLY A 145 6.85 -2.78 3.08
C GLY A 145 6.43 -3.84 4.10
N ALA A 146 6.87 -5.09 3.93
CA ALA A 146 6.61 -6.15 4.89
C ALA A 146 7.26 -5.85 6.26
N VAL A 147 8.54 -5.48 6.28
CA VAL A 147 9.28 -5.16 7.51
C VAL A 147 8.63 -4.00 8.28
N ARG A 148 8.33 -2.89 7.61
CA ARG A 148 7.75 -1.71 8.28
C ARG A 148 6.34 -1.96 8.81
N ASN A 149 5.50 -2.73 8.09
CA ASN A 149 4.16 -3.08 8.58
C ASN A 149 4.26 -4.01 9.81
N PHE A 150 5.17 -4.97 9.80
CA PHE A 150 5.43 -5.81 10.97
C PHE A 150 5.84 -4.98 12.21
N LEU A 151 6.79 -4.06 12.05
CA LEU A 151 7.19 -3.15 13.13
C LEU A 151 6.06 -2.21 13.54
N GLY A 152 5.27 -1.71 12.58
CA GLY A 152 4.08 -0.89 12.85
C GLY A 152 3.06 -1.62 13.71
N ILE A 153 2.82 -2.92 13.47
CA ILE A 153 1.95 -3.76 14.31
C ILE A 153 2.49 -3.84 15.74
N ILE A 154 3.79 -4.10 15.91
CA ILE A 154 4.41 -4.18 17.24
C ILE A 154 4.32 -2.84 17.99
N ALA A 155 4.42 -1.73 17.25
CA ALA A 155 4.35 -0.37 17.81
C ALA A 155 2.95 0.10 18.19
N LEU A 156 1.87 -0.63 17.81
CA LEU A 156 0.50 -0.26 18.17
C LEU A 156 0.33 -0.21 19.70
N GLN A 157 -0.24 0.87 20.20
CA GLN A 157 -0.54 1.03 21.62
C GLN A 157 -1.83 0.30 21.99
N ASN A 158 -2.84 0.33 21.13
CA ASN A 158 -4.10 -0.37 21.30
C ASN A 158 -4.35 -1.30 20.12
N TYR A 159 -4.71 -2.56 20.37
CA TYR A 159 -5.03 -3.57 19.37
C TYR A 159 -6.55 -3.70 19.25
N SER A 160 -7.10 -3.05 18.25
CA SER A 160 -8.49 -3.13 17.82
C SER A 160 -8.58 -3.30 16.31
N ILE A 161 -9.74 -3.68 15.75
CA ILE A 161 -9.94 -3.78 14.31
C ILE A 161 -9.52 -2.48 13.60
N LEU A 162 -9.76 -1.33 14.22
CA LEU A 162 -9.40 -0.03 13.67
C LEU A 162 -7.89 0.17 13.50
N THR A 163 -7.09 -0.50 14.33
CA THR A 163 -5.65 -0.25 14.38
C THR A 163 -4.82 -1.32 13.71
N TRP A 164 -5.15 -2.61 13.88
CA TRP A 164 -4.32 -3.71 13.39
C TRP A 164 -4.71 -4.25 12.01
N LEU A 165 -6.00 -4.13 11.60
CA LEU A 165 -6.48 -4.79 10.38
C LEU A 165 -5.70 -4.33 9.14
N TYR A 166 -5.49 -3.03 8.98
CA TYR A 166 -4.75 -2.47 7.85
C TYR A 166 -3.29 -2.93 7.80
N PRO A 167 -2.45 -2.74 8.84
CA PRO A 167 -1.05 -3.12 8.75
C PRO A 167 -0.86 -4.64 8.63
N VAL A 168 -1.73 -5.47 9.21
CA VAL A 168 -1.68 -6.93 9.01
C VAL A 168 -1.99 -7.31 7.57
N THR A 169 -3.06 -6.75 6.99
CA THR A 169 -3.41 -7.00 5.58
C THR A 169 -2.29 -6.57 4.66
N ASN A 170 -1.70 -5.39 4.89
CA ASN A 170 -0.59 -4.90 4.06
C ASN A 170 0.70 -5.71 4.27
N LEU A 171 0.98 -6.22 5.47
CA LEU A 171 2.08 -7.16 5.69
C LEU A 171 1.94 -8.37 4.76
N ILE A 172 0.76 -8.99 4.74
CA ILE A 172 0.47 -10.16 3.90
C ILE A 172 0.61 -9.81 2.41
N ILE A 173 0.02 -8.70 1.97
CA ILE A 173 0.10 -8.25 0.57
C ILE A 173 1.55 -8.00 0.15
N ASN A 174 2.35 -7.32 0.99
CA ASN A 174 3.75 -7.05 0.67
C ASN A 174 4.59 -8.35 0.57
N ILE A 175 4.29 -9.36 1.39
CA ILE A 175 4.92 -10.69 1.29
C ILE A 175 4.52 -11.36 -0.03
N ILE A 176 3.23 -11.35 -0.38
CA ILE A 176 2.74 -11.94 -1.64
C ILE A 176 3.41 -11.25 -2.83
N GLU A 177 3.40 -9.93 -2.88
CA GLU A 177 3.97 -9.14 -3.98
C GLU A 177 5.47 -9.39 -4.12
N SER A 178 6.22 -9.37 -3.00
CA SER A 178 7.65 -9.70 -2.99
C SER A 178 7.91 -11.11 -3.54
N SER A 179 7.06 -12.07 -3.15
CA SER A 179 7.19 -13.46 -3.60
C SER A 179 6.93 -13.60 -5.10
N ILE A 180 5.90 -12.93 -5.61
CA ILE A 180 5.59 -12.88 -7.05
C ILE A 180 6.79 -12.32 -7.82
N LEU A 181 7.31 -11.17 -7.40
CA LEU A 181 8.45 -10.53 -8.07
C LEU A 181 9.69 -11.45 -8.10
N VAL A 182 10.02 -12.10 -6.97
CA VAL A 182 11.17 -13.01 -6.89
C VAL A 182 10.99 -14.22 -7.81
N VAL A 183 9.82 -14.87 -7.75
CA VAL A 183 9.53 -16.08 -8.53
C VAL A 183 9.50 -15.76 -10.03
N ARG A 184 8.76 -14.72 -10.42
CA ARG A 184 8.60 -14.35 -11.84
C ARG A 184 9.92 -13.90 -12.47
N ARG A 185 10.73 -13.11 -11.74
CA ARG A 185 12.07 -12.72 -12.23
C ARG A 185 13.00 -13.91 -12.47
N LYS A 186 12.92 -14.94 -11.60
CA LYS A 186 13.70 -16.18 -11.81
C LYS A 186 13.20 -16.95 -13.03
N GLN A 187 11.88 -17.08 -13.20
CA GLN A 187 11.30 -17.78 -14.36
C GLN A 187 11.70 -17.14 -15.69
N LEU A 188 11.65 -15.79 -15.77
CA LEU A 188 11.98 -15.06 -17.00
C LEU A 188 13.49 -15.00 -17.30
N LYS A 189 14.36 -15.27 -16.33
CA LYS A 189 15.82 -15.40 -16.58
C LYS A 189 16.20 -16.73 -17.20
N ASN A 190 15.35 -17.74 -17.07
CA ASN A 190 15.61 -19.09 -17.53
C ASN A 190 14.95 -19.38 -18.90
N ILE A 191 14.36 -18.37 -19.54
CA ILE A 191 13.84 -18.36 -20.91
C ILE A 191 14.76 -17.51 -21.78
#